data_e7826c4f8c68b033b08a7904b404240a
#
_entry.id   e7826c4f8c68b033b08a7904b404240a
#
_cell.length_a   1.000
_cell.length_b   1.000
_cell.length_c   1.000
_cell.angle_alpha   90.00
_cell.angle_beta   90.00
_cell.angle_gamma   90.00
#
_symmetry.space_group_name_H-M   'P 1'
#
loop_
_entity.id
_entity.type
_entity.pdbx_description
1 polymer ?
#
loop_
_entity_poly.entity_id
_entity_poly.type
_entity_poly.pdbx_seq_one_letter_code
_entity_poly.pdbx_strand_id
1 'polypeptide(L)'
;MAITEIQAEQASQICFEKVVIDTVFGIGLSRPVPIWLQQLFQKLNDSNSYIISVDMPSGLPTDRIPSPEEIWVHPHQLLTFQTPKLPFLLPSTGKYIPHWEVLDIGLDTHFLNTLQPDYYYLEPDILQLQHQRTKFSHKGTYGHALLIGGSYGKMGAVVLSGTAALRTGVGLLTVAIPECGYTVLQTALPEAMVLTCDEAKHYRAMEIPFAPSAIGVGVGWGTHPDTANALFSLLQQYPDTPFVLDADALNILSQHPEKVALLPKNTILTPHPKELERLIGKWDDDLHKLAKAKDFAKEHKVLLLIKGAYTMITNGDHYWVNSTGNAGMATAGSGDVLTGMLTSLLAQGYSAIKAACLGVYLHGLRGDEAAKKEGMSRLIARDLC
;
A
#
# COMPACT_ATOMS: atom_id res chain seq x y z
N MET A 1 -0.11 -45.55 -13.04
CA MET A 1 0.87 -44.51 -12.62
C MET A 1 2.03 -45.25 -11.98
N ALA A 2 3.27 -45.08 -12.45
CA ALA A 2 4.43 -45.68 -11.82
C ALA A 2 4.82 -44.88 -10.58
N ILE A 3 5.05 -45.53 -9.46
CA ILE A 3 5.55 -44.91 -8.23
C ILE A 3 7.04 -45.26 -8.14
N THR A 4 7.87 -44.25 -8.01
CA THR A 4 9.32 -44.37 -7.82
C THR A 4 9.69 -43.76 -6.47
N GLU A 5 10.25 -44.56 -5.58
CA GLU A 5 10.81 -44.08 -4.34
C GLU A 5 12.20 -43.53 -4.63
N ILE A 6 12.48 -42.34 -4.10
CA ILE A 6 13.74 -41.60 -4.32
C ILE A 6 14.53 -41.58 -3.04
N GLN A 7 15.75 -42.15 -3.07
CA GLN A 7 16.71 -42.09 -1.97
C GLN A 7 17.66 -40.91 -2.19
N ALA A 8 18.29 -40.43 -1.11
CA ALA A 8 19.18 -39.26 -1.14
C ALA A 8 20.29 -39.37 -2.22
N GLU A 9 20.87 -40.57 -2.38
CA GLU A 9 21.93 -40.88 -3.32
C GLU A 9 21.47 -40.79 -4.79
N GLN A 10 20.17 -40.91 -5.04
CA GLN A 10 19.57 -40.88 -6.37
C GLN A 10 19.12 -39.48 -6.79
N ALA A 11 19.06 -38.51 -5.87
CA ALA A 11 18.53 -37.19 -6.12
C ALA A 11 19.24 -36.46 -7.28
N SER A 12 20.57 -36.66 -7.39
CA SER A 12 21.37 -36.08 -8.50
C SER A 12 21.08 -36.66 -9.88
N GLN A 13 20.49 -37.86 -9.94
CA GLN A 13 20.20 -38.58 -11.20
C GLN A 13 18.79 -38.35 -11.74
N ILE A 14 17.91 -37.68 -10.95
CA ILE A 14 16.52 -37.44 -11.34
C ILE A 14 16.49 -36.52 -12.54
N CYS A 15 15.76 -36.93 -13.59
CA CYS A 15 15.38 -36.08 -14.71
C CYS A 15 13.94 -35.60 -14.52
N PHE A 16 13.70 -34.32 -14.62
CA PHE A 16 12.35 -33.77 -14.50
C PHE A 16 11.64 -33.78 -15.86
N GLU A 17 10.36 -34.06 -15.83
CA GLU A 17 9.46 -33.96 -16.98
C GLU A 17 9.16 -32.48 -17.30
N LYS A 18 8.49 -32.23 -18.42
CA LYS A 18 8.12 -30.86 -18.84
C LYS A 18 7.22 -30.14 -17.82
N VAL A 19 6.41 -30.88 -17.08
CA VAL A 19 5.57 -30.37 -15.98
C VAL A 19 5.86 -31.17 -14.73
N VAL A 20 6.14 -30.45 -13.65
CA VAL A 20 6.40 -31.04 -12.33
C VAL A 20 5.40 -30.47 -11.34
N ILE A 21 4.76 -31.35 -10.57
CA ILE A 21 3.89 -30.96 -9.48
C ILE A 21 4.66 -31.16 -8.18
N ASP A 22 4.92 -30.06 -7.48
CA ASP A 22 5.57 -30.03 -6.19
C ASP A 22 4.55 -30.11 -5.05
N THR A 23 4.63 -31.23 -4.29
CA THR A 23 3.76 -31.53 -3.14
C THR A 23 4.56 -32.10 -1.97
N VAL A 24 5.88 -31.78 -1.88
CA VAL A 24 6.75 -32.39 -0.87
C VAL A 24 6.47 -31.82 0.52
N PHE A 25 6.35 -30.50 0.62
CA PHE A 25 6.03 -29.80 1.87
C PHE A 25 4.91 -28.78 1.68
N GLY A 26 3.99 -28.70 2.64
CA GLY A 26 2.98 -27.65 2.77
C GLY A 26 3.32 -26.69 3.93
N ILE A 27 2.28 -26.14 4.56
CA ILE A 27 2.39 -25.16 5.69
C ILE A 27 3.08 -25.72 6.93
N GLY A 28 3.21 -27.03 7.07
CA GLY A 28 3.74 -27.70 8.27
C GLY A 28 5.26 -27.82 8.34
N LEU A 29 6.02 -27.06 7.54
CA LEU A 29 7.48 -27.12 7.54
C LEU A 29 8.07 -26.51 8.84
N SER A 30 8.35 -27.36 9.83
CA SER A 30 8.88 -26.95 11.14
C SER A 30 10.37 -27.29 11.36
N ARG A 31 11.01 -27.97 10.40
CA ARG A 31 12.42 -28.39 10.48
C ARG A 31 13.19 -27.93 9.25
N PRO A 32 14.51 -27.70 9.38
CA PRO A 32 15.34 -27.42 8.22
C PRO A 32 15.20 -28.50 7.15
N VAL A 33 15.10 -28.09 5.90
CA VAL A 33 15.07 -29.01 4.77
C VAL A 33 16.41 -29.74 4.66
N PRO A 34 16.42 -31.09 4.56
CA PRO A 34 17.66 -31.85 4.38
C PRO A 34 18.45 -31.37 3.15
N ILE A 35 19.78 -31.35 3.23
CA ILE A 35 20.67 -30.83 2.18
C ILE A 35 20.42 -31.51 0.84
N TRP A 36 20.20 -32.83 0.82
CA TRP A 36 19.92 -33.55 -0.43
C TRP A 36 18.61 -33.10 -1.11
N LEU A 37 17.59 -32.74 -0.32
CA LEU A 37 16.34 -32.17 -0.86
C LEU A 37 16.56 -30.74 -1.37
N GLN A 38 17.33 -29.93 -0.68
CA GLN A 38 17.69 -28.59 -1.18
C GLN A 38 18.43 -28.69 -2.53
N GLN A 39 19.34 -29.67 -2.69
CA GLN A 39 20.01 -29.92 -3.95
C GLN A 39 19.02 -30.36 -5.06
N LEU A 40 18.00 -31.15 -4.68
CA LEU A 40 16.93 -31.52 -5.61
C LEU A 40 16.09 -30.32 -6.02
N PHE A 41 15.72 -29.46 -5.06
CA PHE A 41 14.98 -28.23 -5.33
C PHE A 41 15.77 -27.25 -6.22
N GLN A 42 17.08 -27.10 -5.97
CA GLN A 42 17.94 -26.30 -6.83
C GLN A 42 17.94 -26.86 -8.27
N LYS A 43 18.13 -28.16 -8.41
CA LYS A 43 18.11 -28.82 -9.74
C LYS A 43 16.75 -28.66 -10.44
N LEU A 44 15.65 -28.68 -9.69
CA LEU A 44 14.31 -28.43 -10.22
C LEU A 44 14.16 -26.95 -10.66
N ASN A 45 14.60 -26.00 -9.83
CA ASN A 45 14.57 -24.58 -10.16
C ASN A 45 15.40 -24.24 -11.41
N ASP A 46 16.53 -24.95 -11.61
CA ASP A 46 17.43 -24.77 -12.76
C ASP A 46 16.95 -25.54 -14.01
N SER A 47 15.90 -26.34 -13.89
CA SER A 47 15.34 -27.11 -15.01
C SER A 47 14.47 -26.24 -15.94
N ASN A 48 14.17 -26.78 -17.14
CA ASN A 48 13.21 -26.17 -18.06
C ASN A 48 11.76 -26.63 -17.79
N SER A 49 11.48 -27.21 -16.62
CA SER A 49 10.16 -27.72 -16.26
C SER A 49 9.22 -26.60 -15.87
N TYR A 50 7.93 -26.72 -16.22
CA TYR A 50 6.89 -25.87 -15.66
C TYR A 50 6.51 -26.41 -14.28
N ILE A 51 6.78 -25.67 -13.23
CA ILE A 51 6.62 -26.11 -11.84
C ILE A 51 5.29 -25.60 -11.29
N ILE A 52 4.48 -26.51 -10.78
CA ILE A 52 3.23 -26.21 -10.07
C ILE A 52 3.41 -26.66 -8.62
N SER A 53 3.46 -25.75 -7.67
CA SER A 53 3.45 -26.09 -6.24
C SER A 53 2.02 -26.11 -5.69
N VAL A 54 1.77 -27.01 -4.74
CA VAL A 54 0.48 -27.15 -4.08
C VAL A 54 0.62 -26.75 -2.62
N ASP A 55 -0.27 -25.89 -2.14
CA ASP A 55 -0.36 -25.28 -0.82
C ASP A 55 0.77 -24.29 -0.52
N MET A 56 2.00 -24.75 -0.49
CA MET A 56 3.22 -23.94 -0.32
C MET A 56 4.30 -24.43 -1.28
N PRO A 57 5.16 -23.54 -1.80
CA PRO A 57 6.39 -24.00 -2.44
C PRO A 57 7.24 -24.78 -1.44
N SER A 58 7.64 -25.98 -1.81
CA SER A 58 8.37 -26.85 -0.88
C SER A 58 9.69 -26.20 -0.43
N GLY A 59 9.89 -26.15 0.87
CA GLY A 59 11.06 -25.52 1.49
C GLY A 59 10.87 -24.05 1.90
N LEU A 60 9.81 -23.36 1.46
CA LEU A 60 9.51 -22.00 1.89
C LEU A 60 8.82 -22.00 3.27
N PRO A 61 9.43 -21.41 4.32
CA PRO A 61 8.80 -21.31 5.63
C PRO A 61 7.67 -20.26 5.62
N THR A 62 6.68 -20.43 6.52
CA THR A 62 5.54 -19.52 6.66
C THR A 62 5.73 -18.45 7.73
N ASP A 63 6.60 -18.69 8.69
CA ASP A 63 6.77 -17.94 9.94
C ASP A 63 8.07 -17.13 10.04
N ARG A 64 8.95 -17.27 9.05
CA ARG A 64 10.21 -16.53 8.94
C ARG A 64 10.59 -16.29 7.48
N ILE A 65 11.53 -15.39 7.25
CA ILE A 65 12.16 -15.24 5.95
C ILE A 65 13.27 -16.29 5.81
N PRO A 66 13.35 -17.05 4.69
CA PRO A 66 14.43 -17.97 4.46
C PRO A 66 15.77 -17.23 4.38
N SER A 67 16.83 -17.83 4.91
CA SER A 67 18.19 -17.30 4.74
C SER A 67 18.62 -17.41 3.26
N PRO A 68 19.61 -16.61 2.82
CA PRO A 68 20.10 -16.67 1.43
C PRO A 68 20.62 -18.04 1.00
N GLU A 69 21.05 -18.87 1.95
CA GLU A 69 21.58 -20.21 1.69
C GLU A 69 20.49 -21.28 1.63
N GLU A 70 19.27 -20.99 2.11
CA GLU A 70 18.16 -21.91 2.09
C GLU A 70 17.53 -21.98 0.70
N ILE A 71 17.46 -23.17 0.15
CA ILE A 71 16.91 -23.42 -1.17
C ILE A 71 15.51 -24.00 -1.03
N TRP A 72 14.57 -23.40 -1.73
CA TRP A 72 13.19 -23.79 -1.82
C TRP A 72 12.70 -23.77 -3.27
N VAL A 73 11.57 -24.39 -3.57
CA VAL A 73 11.02 -24.49 -4.94
C VAL A 73 10.47 -23.13 -5.39
N HIS A 74 10.88 -22.68 -6.58
CA HIS A 74 10.37 -21.47 -7.23
C HIS A 74 9.30 -21.86 -8.26
N PRO A 75 8.00 -21.83 -7.94
CA PRO A 75 6.96 -22.29 -8.83
C PRO A 75 6.65 -21.29 -9.93
N HIS A 76 6.22 -21.77 -11.09
CA HIS A 76 5.59 -20.98 -12.13
C HIS A 76 4.12 -20.73 -11.79
N GLN A 77 3.46 -21.68 -11.14
CA GLN A 77 2.08 -21.59 -10.62
C GLN A 77 2.03 -22.18 -9.22
N LEU A 78 1.34 -21.49 -8.31
CA LEU A 78 1.04 -22.00 -6.97
C LEU A 78 -0.47 -22.12 -6.79
N LEU A 79 -0.92 -23.29 -6.34
CA LEU A 79 -2.31 -23.55 -5.95
C LEU A 79 -2.35 -23.64 -4.42
N THR A 80 -2.76 -22.60 -3.75
CA THR A 80 -2.76 -22.53 -2.28
C THR A 80 -4.17 -22.75 -1.71
N PHE A 81 -4.27 -23.29 -0.50
CA PHE A 81 -5.55 -23.65 0.09
C PHE A 81 -6.11 -22.53 0.97
N GLN A 82 -7.40 -22.26 0.83
CA GLN A 82 -8.28 -21.43 1.63
C GLN A 82 -7.93 -19.94 1.71
N THR A 83 -6.67 -19.59 1.94
CA THR A 83 -6.22 -18.19 2.03
C THR A 83 -4.81 -18.02 1.46
N PRO A 84 -4.43 -16.86 0.95
CA PRO A 84 -3.04 -16.55 0.63
C PRO A 84 -2.20 -16.58 1.91
N LYS A 85 -0.92 -16.98 1.79
CA LYS A 85 0.02 -16.97 2.91
C LYS A 85 0.93 -15.75 2.82
N LEU A 86 1.33 -15.22 3.97
CA LEU A 86 2.13 -13.99 4.05
C LEU A 86 3.38 -14.00 3.16
N PRO A 87 4.16 -15.11 3.04
CA PRO A 87 5.34 -15.14 2.16
C PRO A 87 5.07 -14.83 0.68
N PHE A 88 3.84 -15.02 0.17
CA PHE A 88 3.50 -14.69 -1.22
C PHE A 88 3.40 -13.18 -1.45
N LEU A 89 3.16 -12.43 -0.39
CA LEU A 89 2.85 -11.00 -0.38
C LEU A 89 4.06 -10.13 0.01
N LEU A 90 5.17 -10.77 0.41
CA LEU A 90 6.39 -10.10 0.83
C LEU A 90 7.37 -9.92 -0.35
N PRO A 91 8.05 -8.77 -0.48
CA PRO A 91 8.99 -8.52 -1.58
C PRO A 91 10.13 -9.51 -1.68
N SER A 92 10.63 -10.02 -0.54
CA SER A 92 11.77 -10.95 -0.51
C SER A 92 11.44 -12.32 -1.09
N THR A 93 10.24 -12.82 -0.90
CA THR A 93 9.80 -14.17 -1.28
C THR A 93 8.79 -14.17 -2.42
N GLY A 94 7.83 -13.25 -2.43
CA GLY A 94 6.76 -13.18 -3.43
C GLY A 94 7.24 -12.98 -4.87
N LYS A 95 8.42 -12.35 -5.08
CA LYS A 95 9.03 -12.19 -6.41
C LYS A 95 9.33 -13.53 -7.11
N TYR A 96 9.43 -14.62 -6.36
CA TYR A 96 9.64 -15.97 -6.90
C TYR A 96 8.34 -16.77 -7.06
N ILE A 97 7.18 -16.15 -6.76
CA ILE A 97 5.84 -16.75 -6.84
C ILE A 97 4.96 -15.86 -7.72
N PRO A 98 5.24 -15.78 -9.04
CA PRO A 98 4.60 -14.80 -9.92
C PRO A 98 3.10 -15.02 -10.10
N HIS A 99 2.64 -16.27 -9.98
CA HIS A 99 1.23 -16.62 -10.16
C HIS A 99 0.80 -17.57 -9.05
N TRP A 100 -0.25 -17.18 -8.35
CA TRP A 100 -0.89 -18.05 -7.34
C TRP A 100 -2.41 -17.92 -7.39
N GLU A 101 -3.09 -18.96 -6.99
CA GLU A 101 -4.54 -19.06 -6.93
C GLU A 101 -4.94 -19.71 -5.61
N VAL A 102 -5.99 -19.17 -4.99
CA VAL A 102 -6.58 -19.73 -3.76
C VAL A 102 -7.66 -20.72 -4.13
N LEU A 103 -7.53 -21.94 -3.64
CA LEU A 103 -8.53 -22.99 -3.76
C LEU A 103 -9.31 -23.12 -2.45
N ASP A 104 -10.63 -22.98 -2.53
CA ASP A 104 -11.51 -23.29 -1.40
C ASP A 104 -11.53 -24.80 -1.16
N ILE A 105 -11.19 -25.20 0.04
CA ILE A 105 -11.19 -26.61 0.47
C ILE A 105 -12.38 -26.96 1.37
N GLY A 106 -13.37 -26.07 1.46
CA GLY A 106 -14.61 -26.30 2.19
C GLY A 106 -14.47 -26.24 3.71
N LEU A 107 -13.61 -25.35 4.23
CA LEU A 107 -13.53 -25.10 5.67
C LEU A 107 -14.83 -24.46 6.16
N ASP A 108 -15.19 -24.76 7.43
CA ASP A 108 -16.38 -24.20 8.07
C ASP A 108 -16.29 -22.66 8.14
N THR A 109 -17.15 -21.97 7.40
CA THR A 109 -17.18 -20.50 7.33
C THR A 109 -17.57 -19.86 8.67
N HIS A 110 -18.38 -20.54 9.49
CA HIS A 110 -18.70 -20.06 10.84
C HIS A 110 -17.45 -20.04 11.72
N PHE A 111 -16.67 -21.12 11.67
CA PHE A 111 -15.39 -21.18 12.39
C PHE A 111 -14.40 -20.10 11.89
N LEU A 112 -14.25 -19.97 10.56
CA LEU A 112 -13.35 -18.95 9.97
C LEU A 112 -13.70 -17.53 10.44
N ASN A 113 -14.99 -17.21 10.56
CA ASN A 113 -15.45 -15.90 11.05
C ASN A 113 -15.20 -15.66 12.55
N THR A 114 -14.87 -16.70 13.33
CA THR A 114 -14.48 -16.55 14.74
C THR A 114 -13.01 -16.26 14.94
N LEU A 115 -12.18 -16.45 13.90
CA LEU A 115 -10.75 -16.24 13.99
C LEU A 115 -10.42 -14.75 14.12
N GLN A 116 -9.37 -14.45 14.85
CA GLN A 116 -8.79 -13.11 14.99
C GLN A 116 -7.39 -13.13 14.35
N PRO A 117 -7.29 -12.99 13.02
CA PRO A 117 -6.01 -13.07 12.34
C PRO A 117 -5.20 -11.78 12.55
N ASP A 118 -3.87 -11.88 12.49
CA ASP A 118 -2.99 -10.72 12.45
C ASP A 118 -3.06 -9.98 11.09
N TYR A 119 -3.43 -10.70 10.02
CA TYR A 119 -3.45 -10.20 8.64
C TYR A 119 -4.82 -10.46 7.99
N TYR A 120 -5.41 -9.41 7.43
CA TYR A 120 -6.64 -9.45 6.63
C TYR A 120 -6.28 -9.19 5.17
N TYR A 121 -6.71 -10.05 4.26
CA TYR A 121 -6.58 -9.84 2.83
C TYR A 121 -7.82 -9.11 2.31
N LEU A 122 -7.64 -7.96 1.64
CA LEU A 122 -8.76 -7.17 1.14
C LEU A 122 -9.31 -7.81 -0.13
N GLU A 123 -10.62 -8.06 -0.13
CA GLU A 123 -11.37 -8.66 -1.23
C GLU A 123 -12.43 -7.68 -1.77
N PRO A 124 -13.11 -7.99 -2.90
CA PRO A 124 -14.09 -7.08 -3.51
C PRO A 124 -15.24 -6.63 -2.61
N ASP A 125 -15.54 -7.36 -1.55
CA ASP A 125 -16.57 -7.00 -0.56
C ASP A 125 -16.29 -5.66 0.15
N ILE A 126 -15.06 -5.21 0.21
CA ILE A 126 -14.68 -3.88 0.72
C ILE A 126 -15.43 -2.76 -0.02
N LEU A 127 -15.83 -2.97 -1.27
CA LEU A 127 -16.59 -2.00 -2.06
C LEU A 127 -17.98 -1.72 -1.48
N GLN A 128 -18.52 -2.62 -0.65
CA GLN A 128 -19.79 -2.43 0.06
C GLN A 128 -19.71 -1.30 1.11
N LEU A 129 -18.50 -0.89 1.50
CA LEU A 129 -18.31 0.25 2.38
C LEU A 129 -18.61 1.59 1.71
N GLN A 130 -18.72 1.65 0.37
CA GLN A 130 -18.99 2.90 -0.34
C GLN A 130 -20.35 3.48 0.07
N HIS A 131 -20.34 4.76 0.47
CA HIS A 131 -21.55 5.49 0.79
C HIS A 131 -22.44 5.65 -0.42
N GLN A 132 -23.70 5.23 -0.32
CA GLN A 132 -24.70 5.50 -1.33
C GLN A 132 -25.17 6.96 -1.25
N ARG A 133 -25.10 7.67 -2.38
CA ARG A 133 -25.59 9.04 -2.46
C ARG A 133 -27.10 9.07 -2.54
N THR A 134 -27.74 9.88 -1.69
CA THR A 134 -29.19 10.06 -1.71
C THR A 134 -29.58 11.26 -2.56
N LYS A 135 -30.80 11.24 -3.10
CA LYS A 135 -31.33 12.30 -3.99
C LYS A 135 -31.33 13.70 -3.35
N PHE A 136 -31.48 13.76 -2.03
CA PHE A 136 -31.59 15.04 -1.29
C PHE A 136 -30.26 15.46 -0.62
N SER A 137 -29.16 14.77 -0.90
CA SER A 137 -27.85 15.21 -0.42
C SER A 137 -27.33 16.44 -1.20
N HIS A 138 -26.46 17.19 -0.58
CA HIS A 138 -25.82 18.37 -1.15
C HIS A 138 -24.30 18.31 -0.95
N LYS A 139 -23.54 19.21 -1.58
CA LYS A 139 -22.08 19.20 -1.50
C LYS A 139 -21.53 19.19 -0.06
N GLY A 140 -22.16 19.90 0.87
CA GLY A 140 -21.75 19.91 2.28
C GLY A 140 -21.92 18.55 3.00
N THR A 141 -22.82 17.66 2.50
CA THR A 141 -22.98 16.29 3.06
C THR A 141 -21.74 15.43 2.90
N TYR A 142 -20.93 15.71 1.88
CA TYR A 142 -19.75 14.92 1.52
C TYR A 142 -18.43 15.60 1.92
N GLY A 143 -18.51 16.53 2.90
CA GLY A 143 -17.36 17.16 3.53
C GLY A 143 -16.62 18.19 2.66
N HIS A 144 -15.67 18.84 3.29
CA HIS A 144 -14.79 19.83 2.67
C HIS A 144 -13.33 19.42 2.92
N ALA A 145 -12.68 18.88 1.91
CA ALA A 145 -11.27 18.51 1.98
C ALA A 145 -10.36 19.73 1.76
N LEU A 146 -9.24 19.78 2.49
CA LEU A 146 -8.13 20.67 2.25
C LEU A 146 -6.92 19.86 1.78
N LEU A 147 -6.40 20.17 0.59
CA LEU A 147 -5.12 19.67 0.12
C LEU A 147 -4.06 20.77 0.21
N ILE A 148 -2.91 20.44 0.78
CA ILE A 148 -1.78 21.36 0.91
C ILE A 148 -0.56 20.73 0.26
N GLY A 149 -0.01 21.38 -0.76
CA GLY A 149 1.12 20.81 -1.49
C GLY A 149 1.59 21.71 -2.61
N GLY A 150 2.37 21.12 -3.50
CA GLY A 150 2.94 21.84 -4.63
C GLY A 150 4.04 22.83 -4.27
N SER A 151 4.96 23.00 -5.19
CA SER A 151 6.03 23.99 -5.19
C SER A 151 6.41 24.29 -6.63
N TYR A 152 7.25 25.31 -6.84
CA TYR A 152 7.70 25.65 -8.18
C TYR A 152 8.29 24.42 -8.90
N GLY A 153 7.74 24.09 -10.08
CA GLY A 153 8.10 22.89 -10.86
C GLY A 153 7.40 21.60 -10.44
N LYS A 154 6.59 21.58 -9.36
CA LYS A 154 5.91 20.36 -8.86
C LYS A 154 4.39 20.52 -8.69
N MET A 155 3.76 21.51 -9.34
CA MET A 155 2.30 21.73 -9.26
C MET A 155 1.47 20.56 -9.81
N GLY A 156 2.02 19.74 -10.72
CA GLY A 156 1.34 18.57 -11.25
C GLY A 156 0.91 17.57 -10.17
N ALA A 157 1.68 17.42 -9.10
CA ALA A 157 1.36 16.53 -7.97
C ALA A 157 0.03 16.93 -7.29
N VAL A 158 -0.16 18.22 -7.03
CA VAL A 158 -1.39 18.73 -6.40
C VAL A 158 -2.57 18.66 -7.37
N VAL A 159 -2.36 18.87 -8.67
CA VAL A 159 -3.42 18.69 -9.68
C VAL A 159 -3.91 17.23 -9.71
N LEU A 160 -2.99 16.25 -9.70
CA LEU A 160 -3.33 14.82 -9.64
C LEU A 160 -4.10 14.50 -8.36
N SER A 161 -3.58 14.94 -7.20
CA SER A 161 -4.22 14.71 -5.90
C SER A 161 -5.61 15.33 -5.83
N GLY A 162 -5.76 16.57 -6.30
CA GLY A 162 -7.05 17.27 -6.33
C GLY A 162 -8.06 16.62 -7.26
N THR A 163 -7.62 16.20 -8.47
CA THR A 163 -8.46 15.46 -9.42
C THR A 163 -8.96 14.16 -8.79
N ALA A 164 -8.05 13.40 -8.17
CA ALA A 164 -8.40 12.16 -7.49
C ALA A 164 -9.37 12.39 -6.33
N ALA A 165 -9.18 13.44 -5.53
CA ALA A 165 -10.08 13.79 -4.43
C ALA A 165 -11.50 14.06 -4.93
N LEU A 166 -11.67 14.87 -5.98
CA LEU A 166 -12.98 15.15 -6.57
C LEU A 166 -13.62 13.90 -7.16
N ARG A 167 -12.86 13.09 -7.91
CA ARG A 167 -13.31 11.83 -8.49
C ARG A 167 -13.67 10.76 -7.46
N THR A 168 -13.10 10.84 -6.26
CA THR A 168 -13.45 9.95 -5.14
C THR A 168 -14.67 10.43 -4.36
N GLY A 169 -15.16 11.64 -4.66
CA GLY A 169 -16.50 12.05 -4.28
C GLY A 169 -16.60 13.05 -3.13
N VAL A 170 -15.54 13.73 -2.75
CA VAL A 170 -15.64 14.84 -1.80
C VAL A 170 -16.59 15.93 -2.32
N GLY A 171 -17.34 16.55 -1.42
CA GLY A 171 -18.33 17.56 -1.80
C GLY A 171 -17.74 18.93 -2.13
N LEU A 172 -16.70 19.32 -1.42
CA LEU A 172 -15.94 20.54 -1.59
C LEU A 172 -14.44 20.27 -1.46
N LEU A 173 -13.67 20.88 -2.34
CA LEU A 173 -12.21 20.83 -2.30
C LEU A 173 -11.63 22.24 -2.28
N THR A 174 -10.74 22.50 -1.34
CA THR A 174 -9.85 23.66 -1.35
C THR A 174 -8.41 23.17 -1.44
N VAL A 175 -7.61 23.82 -2.25
CA VAL A 175 -6.20 23.52 -2.43
C VAL A 175 -5.38 24.73 -2.00
N ALA A 176 -4.48 24.57 -1.03
CA ALA A 176 -3.58 25.60 -0.54
C ALA A 176 -2.16 25.40 -1.10
N ILE A 177 -1.65 26.40 -1.80
CA ILE A 177 -0.43 26.32 -2.61
C ILE A 177 0.38 27.62 -2.53
N PRO A 178 1.67 27.61 -2.93
CA PRO A 178 2.39 28.85 -3.23
C PRO A 178 1.80 29.58 -4.44
N GLU A 179 2.05 30.90 -4.53
CA GLU A 179 1.47 31.78 -5.54
C GLU A 179 1.71 31.31 -6.98
N CYS A 180 2.87 30.72 -7.28
CA CYS A 180 3.18 30.18 -8.63
C CYS A 180 2.21 29.15 -9.15
N GLY A 181 1.41 28.54 -8.28
CA GLY A 181 0.45 27.49 -8.63
C GLY A 181 -0.94 27.98 -8.99
N TYR A 182 -1.28 29.24 -8.71
CA TYR A 182 -2.64 29.76 -8.86
C TYR A 182 -3.23 29.51 -10.25
N THR A 183 -2.59 30.01 -11.29
CA THR A 183 -3.06 29.85 -12.67
C THR A 183 -3.12 28.39 -13.09
N VAL A 184 -2.14 27.58 -12.65
CA VAL A 184 -2.10 26.13 -12.98
C VAL A 184 -3.33 25.42 -12.42
N LEU A 185 -3.64 25.64 -11.14
CA LEU A 185 -4.78 25.00 -10.48
C LEU A 185 -6.12 25.48 -11.06
N GLN A 186 -6.30 26.78 -11.22
CA GLN A 186 -7.54 27.35 -11.78
C GLN A 186 -7.82 26.89 -13.22
N THR A 187 -6.75 26.58 -13.98
CA THR A 187 -6.88 26.05 -15.35
C THR A 187 -7.12 24.56 -15.37
N ALA A 188 -6.35 23.80 -14.56
CA ALA A 188 -6.37 22.34 -14.62
C ALA A 188 -7.46 21.70 -13.75
N LEU A 189 -7.95 22.39 -12.72
CA LEU A 189 -8.89 21.88 -11.73
C LEU A 189 -9.91 22.99 -11.33
N PRO A 190 -10.77 23.43 -12.26
CA PRO A 190 -11.70 24.55 -12.04
C PRO A 190 -12.75 24.28 -10.95
N GLU A 191 -12.99 23.03 -10.59
CA GLU A 191 -13.92 22.63 -9.53
C GLU A 191 -13.36 22.89 -8.11
N ALA A 192 -12.04 23.09 -7.97
CA ALA A 192 -11.42 23.36 -6.68
C ALA A 192 -11.28 24.84 -6.39
N MET A 193 -11.52 25.21 -5.14
CA MET A 193 -11.13 26.53 -4.63
C MET A 193 -9.62 26.55 -4.37
N VAL A 194 -8.99 27.68 -4.60
CA VAL A 194 -7.54 27.84 -4.42
C VAL A 194 -7.24 28.92 -3.40
N LEU A 195 -6.39 28.58 -2.43
CA LEU A 195 -5.77 29.53 -1.51
C LEU A 195 -4.28 29.62 -1.83
N THR A 196 -3.74 30.82 -1.88
CA THR A 196 -2.31 31.04 -2.09
C THR A 196 -1.69 31.70 -0.88
N CYS A 197 -0.53 31.20 -0.44
CA CYS A 197 0.30 31.94 0.53
C CYS A 197 1.05 33.09 -0.18
N ASP A 198 1.63 33.98 0.62
CA ASP A 198 2.38 35.17 0.17
C ASP A 198 3.79 34.85 -0.37
N GLU A 199 4.12 33.55 -0.52
CA GLU A 199 5.42 33.09 -1.03
C GLU A 199 5.27 32.50 -2.44
N ALA A 200 6.17 32.90 -3.34
CA ALA A 200 6.03 32.60 -4.76
C ALA A 200 6.34 31.14 -5.11
N LYS A 201 7.35 30.52 -4.49
CA LYS A 201 7.93 29.25 -4.97
C LYS A 201 7.73 28.05 -4.04
N HIS A 202 7.58 28.28 -2.76
CA HIS A 202 7.37 27.23 -1.76
C HIS A 202 6.23 27.61 -0.83
N TYR A 203 5.67 26.62 -0.12
CA TYR A 203 4.55 26.89 0.77
C TYR A 203 5.03 27.50 2.09
N ARG A 204 4.33 28.51 2.54
CA ARG A 204 4.45 29.13 3.85
C ARG A 204 3.13 29.05 4.58
N ALA A 205 3.17 29.00 5.91
CA ALA A 205 1.97 28.97 6.74
C ALA A 205 1.05 30.17 6.45
N MET A 206 -0.24 29.88 6.32
CA MET A 206 -1.29 30.86 6.05
C MET A 206 -2.55 30.54 6.83
N GLU A 207 -3.43 31.49 6.99
CA GLU A 207 -4.75 31.28 7.59
C GLU A 207 -5.65 30.49 6.63
N ILE A 208 -6.33 29.47 7.16
CA ILE A 208 -7.35 28.70 6.44
C ILE A 208 -8.72 29.23 6.90
N PRO A 209 -9.51 29.90 6.04
CA PRO A 209 -10.72 30.61 6.44
C PRO A 209 -11.96 29.72 6.61
N PHE A 210 -11.77 28.42 6.84
CA PHE A 210 -12.84 27.45 7.09
C PHE A 210 -12.32 26.28 7.92
N ALA A 211 -13.24 25.46 8.45
CA ALA A 211 -12.91 24.22 9.16
C ALA A 211 -12.88 23.04 8.17
N PRO A 212 -11.72 22.49 7.81
CA PRO A 212 -11.64 21.34 6.91
C PRO A 212 -12.12 20.06 7.60
N SER A 213 -12.85 19.22 6.85
CA SER A 213 -13.28 17.89 7.32
C SER A 213 -12.13 16.88 7.32
N ALA A 214 -11.13 17.06 6.46
CA ALA A 214 -9.87 16.32 6.43
C ALA A 214 -8.80 17.13 5.69
N ILE A 215 -7.53 16.89 6.01
CA ILE A 215 -6.37 17.58 5.45
C ILE A 215 -5.40 16.57 4.86
N GLY A 216 -5.06 16.72 3.56
CA GLY A 216 -4.00 15.99 2.88
C GLY A 216 -2.80 16.88 2.63
N VAL A 217 -1.59 16.45 3.01
CA VAL A 217 -0.38 17.28 2.96
C VAL A 217 0.80 16.53 2.39
N GLY A 218 1.64 17.24 1.58
CA GLY A 218 3.00 16.79 1.28
C GLY A 218 3.30 16.53 -0.18
N VAL A 219 2.29 16.35 -1.03
CA VAL A 219 2.48 16.06 -2.46
C VAL A 219 3.16 17.23 -3.17
N GLY A 220 4.35 16.99 -3.73
CA GLY A 220 5.14 18.00 -4.42
C GLY A 220 5.50 19.23 -3.61
N TRP A 221 5.53 19.14 -2.29
CA TRP A 221 5.57 20.29 -1.37
C TRP A 221 6.96 20.89 -1.17
N GLY A 222 8.00 20.06 -1.30
CA GLY A 222 9.36 20.43 -0.94
C GLY A 222 9.60 20.37 0.59
N THR A 223 10.88 20.54 0.96
CA THR A 223 11.32 20.45 2.36
C THR A 223 11.97 21.76 2.83
N HIS A 224 11.50 22.90 2.31
CA HIS A 224 11.99 24.22 2.76
C HIS A 224 11.68 24.44 4.25
N PRO A 225 12.53 25.15 5.03
CA PRO A 225 12.27 25.39 6.46
C PRO A 225 10.89 26.02 6.73
N ASP A 226 10.43 26.97 5.91
CA ASP A 226 9.08 27.54 6.05
C ASP A 226 7.98 26.51 5.86
N THR A 227 8.17 25.56 4.92
CA THR A 227 7.26 24.43 4.67
C THR A 227 7.23 23.48 5.85
N ALA A 228 8.39 23.20 6.47
CA ALA A 228 8.47 22.39 7.67
C ALA A 228 7.75 23.05 8.86
N ASN A 229 7.99 24.35 9.07
CA ASN A 229 7.28 25.12 10.12
C ASN A 229 5.77 25.15 9.87
N ALA A 230 5.34 25.27 8.61
CA ALA A 230 3.93 25.24 8.25
C ALA A 230 3.29 23.88 8.59
N LEU A 231 3.98 22.74 8.35
CA LEU A 231 3.49 21.41 8.74
C LEU A 231 3.23 21.35 10.24
N PHE A 232 4.20 21.75 11.06
CA PHE A 232 4.06 21.65 12.52
C PHE A 232 2.97 22.59 13.05
N SER A 233 2.84 23.78 12.47
CA SER A 233 1.74 24.71 12.80
C SER A 233 0.38 24.13 12.46
N LEU A 234 0.22 23.47 11.31
CA LEU A 234 -1.02 22.80 10.91
C LEU A 234 -1.40 21.68 11.88
N LEU A 235 -0.45 20.80 12.25
CA LEU A 235 -0.68 19.73 13.19
C LEU A 235 -1.13 20.23 14.57
N GLN A 236 -0.59 21.35 15.03
CA GLN A 236 -0.97 22.00 16.28
C GLN A 236 -2.33 22.71 16.20
N GLN A 237 -2.65 23.30 15.06
CA GLN A 237 -3.90 24.06 14.85
C GLN A 237 -5.11 23.12 14.68
N TYR A 238 -4.92 21.93 14.14
CA TYR A 238 -5.97 20.99 13.80
C TYR A 238 -5.82 19.62 14.50
N PRO A 239 -5.74 19.57 15.86
CA PRO A 239 -5.41 18.33 16.60
C PRO A 239 -6.46 17.23 16.48
N ASP A 240 -7.71 17.59 16.13
CA ASP A 240 -8.84 16.66 16.01
C ASP A 240 -9.27 16.41 14.56
N THR A 241 -8.65 17.09 13.59
CA THR A 241 -8.95 16.90 12.17
C THR A 241 -8.19 15.69 11.61
N PRO A 242 -8.81 14.80 10.81
CA PRO A 242 -8.12 13.71 10.15
C PRO A 242 -7.08 14.20 9.14
N PHE A 243 -5.87 13.60 9.16
CA PHE A 243 -4.79 13.91 8.24
C PHE A 243 -4.39 12.73 7.37
N VAL A 244 -3.93 13.06 6.15
CA VAL A 244 -3.11 12.21 5.28
C VAL A 244 -1.77 12.90 5.05
N LEU A 245 -0.66 12.26 5.45
CA LEU A 245 0.69 12.77 5.21
C LEU A 245 1.42 11.87 4.23
N ASP A 246 1.92 12.43 3.14
CA ASP A 246 2.65 11.73 2.09
C ASP A 246 3.91 12.49 1.67
N ALA A 247 4.79 11.83 0.96
CA ALA A 247 5.92 12.42 0.25
C ALA A 247 6.76 13.40 1.11
N ASP A 248 6.81 14.68 0.74
CA ASP A 248 7.67 15.67 1.41
C ASP A 248 7.24 15.94 2.86
N ALA A 249 5.97 15.75 3.24
CA ALA A 249 5.53 15.83 4.63
C ALA A 249 6.15 14.70 5.48
N LEU A 250 6.26 13.47 4.95
CA LEU A 250 6.95 12.36 5.61
C LEU A 250 8.46 12.60 5.70
N ASN A 251 9.06 13.19 4.65
CA ASN A 251 10.48 13.57 4.66
C ASN A 251 10.76 14.61 5.74
N ILE A 252 9.91 15.63 5.89
CA ILE A 252 10.02 16.63 6.95
C ILE A 252 9.89 15.97 8.33
N LEU A 253 8.87 15.13 8.51
CA LEU A 253 8.61 14.44 9.78
C LEU A 253 9.80 13.54 10.19
N SER A 254 10.41 12.84 9.23
CA SER A 254 11.57 11.99 9.51
C SER A 254 12.83 12.75 9.94
N GLN A 255 12.94 14.03 9.58
CA GLN A 255 14.02 14.93 10.03
C GLN A 255 13.76 15.52 11.41
N HIS A 256 12.54 15.41 11.93
CA HIS A 256 12.09 15.98 13.19
C HIS A 256 11.32 14.93 14.02
N PRO A 257 11.99 13.84 14.47
CA PRO A 257 11.31 12.74 15.16
C PRO A 257 10.59 13.18 16.44
N GLU A 258 11.05 14.25 17.11
CA GLU A 258 10.36 14.82 18.28
C GLU A 258 8.99 15.44 17.94
N LYS A 259 8.73 15.73 16.66
CA LYS A 259 7.46 16.30 16.19
C LYS A 259 6.41 15.23 15.83
N VAL A 260 6.79 13.97 15.80
CA VAL A 260 5.85 12.85 15.58
C VAL A 260 4.73 12.85 16.64
N ALA A 261 5.05 13.27 17.85
CA ALA A 261 4.08 13.44 18.94
C ALA A 261 2.95 14.45 18.65
N LEU A 262 3.12 15.33 17.65
CA LEU A 262 2.09 16.30 17.21
C LEU A 262 1.03 15.67 16.30
N LEU A 263 1.24 14.46 15.80
CA LEU A 263 0.31 13.81 14.88
C LEU A 263 -1.06 13.60 15.56
N PRO A 264 -2.14 14.08 14.96
CA PRO A 264 -3.48 13.70 15.41
C PRO A 264 -3.67 12.19 15.36
N LYS A 265 -4.47 11.65 16.29
CA LYS A 265 -4.81 10.22 16.29
C LYS A 265 -5.44 9.82 14.96
N ASN A 266 -5.12 8.62 14.51
CA ASN A 266 -5.63 8.06 13.24
C ASN A 266 -5.17 8.82 11.98
N THR A 267 -4.13 9.66 12.07
CA THR A 267 -3.45 10.19 10.88
C THR A 267 -2.98 9.05 9.99
N ILE A 268 -3.23 9.14 8.69
CA ILE A 268 -2.76 8.17 7.70
C ILE A 268 -1.41 8.65 7.15
N LEU A 269 -0.38 7.85 7.36
CA LEU A 269 0.95 8.06 6.79
C LEU A 269 1.14 7.07 5.63
N THR A 270 1.59 7.54 4.46
CA THR A 270 1.64 6.73 3.24
C THR A 270 3.07 6.53 2.71
N PRO A 271 4.02 6.01 3.50
CA PRO A 271 5.40 5.89 3.10
C PRO A 271 5.61 4.82 2.02
N HIS A 272 6.44 5.12 1.01
CA HIS A 272 7.13 4.10 0.24
C HIS A 272 8.32 3.54 1.06
N PRO A 273 8.97 2.40 0.68
CA PRO A 273 9.98 1.76 1.53
C PRO A 273 11.12 2.67 2.01
N LYS A 274 11.60 3.61 1.18
CA LYS A 274 12.68 4.52 1.58
C LYS A 274 12.21 5.61 2.56
N GLU A 275 10.96 6.08 2.42
CA GLU A 275 10.35 7.01 3.39
C GLU A 275 10.11 6.32 4.71
N LEU A 276 9.63 5.08 4.66
CA LEU A 276 9.44 4.25 5.86
C LEU A 276 10.77 4.05 6.60
N GLU A 277 11.85 3.71 5.89
CA GLU A 277 13.19 3.53 6.49
C GLU A 277 13.69 4.80 7.19
N ARG A 278 13.42 5.97 6.62
CA ARG A 278 13.77 7.24 7.27
C ARG A 278 12.96 7.49 8.55
N LEU A 279 11.69 7.04 8.56
CA LEU A 279 10.76 7.29 9.66
C LEU A 279 10.97 6.33 10.84
N ILE A 280 11.16 5.01 10.57
CA ILE A 280 11.24 3.96 11.60
C ILE A 280 12.64 3.33 11.73
N GLY A 281 13.61 3.78 10.91
CA GLY A 281 14.97 3.22 10.87
C GLY A 281 15.06 1.92 10.06
N LYS A 282 16.30 1.41 9.90
CA LYS A 282 16.60 0.21 9.12
C LYS A 282 15.98 -1.06 9.73
N TRP A 283 15.80 -2.06 8.89
CA TRP A 283 15.34 -3.40 9.24
C TRP A 283 16.20 -4.47 8.54
N ASP A 284 16.20 -5.68 9.08
CA ASP A 284 17.01 -6.78 8.58
C ASP A 284 16.30 -7.57 7.48
N ASP A 285 14.98 -7.78 7.64
CA ASP A 285 14.13 -8.50 6.69
C ASP A 285 12.70 -7.93 6.65
N ASP A 286 11.84 -8.51 5.81
CA ASP A 286 10.46 -8.05 5.64
C ASP A 286 9.61 -8.22 6.90
N LEU A 287 9.81 -9.26 7.71
CA LEU A 287 9.05 -9.45 8.95
C LEU A 287 9.50 -8.45 10.02
N HIS A 288 10.81 -8.20 10.15
CA HIS A 288 11.33 -7.14 11.03
C HIS A 288 10.81 -5.75 10.61
N LYS A 289 10.73 -5.47 9.29
CA LYS A 289 10.08 -4.25 8.78
C LYS A 289 8.64 -4.13 9.27
N LEU A 290 7.85 -5.19 9.12
CA LEU A 290 6.45 -5.19 9.55
C LEU A 290 6.34 -5.03 11.07
N ALA A 291 7.15 -5.73 11.86
CA ALA A 291 7.15 -5.57 13.31
C ALA A 291 7.41 -4.12 13.73
N LYS A 292 8.47 -3.49 13.22
CA LYS A 292 8.78 -2.08 13.49
C LYS A 292 7.66 -1.12 13.05
N ALA A 293 7.04 -1.37 11.90
CA ALA A 293 5.94 -0.56 11.42
C ALA A 293 4.69 -0.69 12.32
N LYS A 294 4.41 -1.90 12.81
CA LYS A 294 3.32 -2.18 13.76
C LYS A 294 3.55 -1.45 15.08
N ASP A 295 4.77 -1.52 15.63
CA ASP A 295 5.15 -0.84 16.88
C ASP A 295 5.03 0.69 16.74
N PHE A 296 5.56 1.27 15.66
CA PHE A 296 5.45 2.71 15.39
C PHE A 296 3.98 3.16 15.29
N ALA A 297 3.17 2.43 14.52
CA ALA A 297 1.75 2.75 14.38
C ALA A 297 1.00 2.71 15.73
N LYS A 298 1.32 1.73 16.57
CA LYS A 298 0.74 1.56 17.91
C LYS A 298 1.17 2.67 18.86
N GLU A 299 2.46 2.97 18.93
CA GLU A 299 3.05 3.98 19.80
C GLU A 299 2.45 5.37 19.53
N HIS A 300 2.38 5.75 18.24
CA HIS A 300 1.93 7.06 17.82
C HIS A 300 0.42 7.13 17.50
N LYS A 301 -0.31 6.01 17.60
CA LYS A 301 -1.76 5.92 17.33
C LYS A 301 -2.12 6.41 15.93
N VAL A 302 -1.31 6.05 14.94
CA VAL A 302 -1.47 6.41 13.52
C VAL A 302 -1.71 5.16 12.66
N LEU A 303 -2.13 5.36 11.41
CA LEU A 303 -2.14 4.31 10.41
C LEU A 303 -0.91 4.44 9.51
N LEU A 304 -0.16 3.36 9.36
CA LEU A 304 0.89 3.26 8.34
C LEU A 304 0.37 2.49 7.14
N LEU A 305 0.44 3.12 5.98
CA LEU A 305 0.10 2.55 4.68
C LEU A 305 1.41 2.36 3.90
N ILE A 306 1.99 1.17 4.01
CA ILE A 306 3.28 0.80 3.42
C ILE A 306 3.09 0.49 1.95
N LYS A 307 3.49 1.41 1.07
CA LYS A 307 3.34 1.25 -0.39
C LYS A 307 4.23 0.12 -0.93
N GLY A 308 3.68 -0.73 -1.79
CA GLY A 308 4.37 -1.86 -2.43
C GLY A 308 3.46 -2.58 -3.41
N ALA A 309 3.94 -3.68 -3.99
CA ALA A 309 3.13 -4.54 -4.88
C ALA A 309 1.84 -5.00 -4.18
N TYR A 310 1.97 -5.38 -2.92
CA TYR A 310 0.86 -5.57 -2.00
C TYR A 310 0.98 -4.49 -0.92
N THR A 311 0.23 -3.39 -1.07
CA THR A 311 0.22 -2.33 -0.05
C THR A 311 -0.33 -2.89 1.26
N MET A 312 0.41 -2.68 2.36
CA MET A 312 0.04 -3.14 3.69
C MET A 312 -0.30 -1.97 4.59
N ILE A 313 -1.45 -2.06 5.26
CA ILE A 313 -1.95 -1.04 6.19
C ILE A 313 -1.87 -1.61 7.59
N THR A 314 -1.37 -0.85 8.56
CA THR A 314 -1.42 -1.23 9.98
C THR A 314 -1.86 -0.08 10.87
N ASN A 315 -2.64 -0.42 11.90
CA ASN A 315 -3.02 0.47 12.99
C ASN A 315 -2.23 0.17 14.29
N GLY A 316 -1.25 -0.75 14.22
CA GLY A 316 -0.50 -1.23 15.37
C GLY A 316 -1.05 -2.51 16.03
N ASP A 317 -2.24 -2.97 15.66
CA ASP A 317 -2.80 -4.23 16.16
C ASP A 317 -2.92 -5.29 15.05
N HIS A 318 -3.35 -4.90 13.87
CA HIS A 318 -3.58 -5.76 12.71
C HIS A 318 -2.93 -5.19 11.45
N TYR A 319 -2.84 -6.05 10.43
CA TYR A 319 -2.50 -5.68 9.06
C TYR A 319 -3.68 -5.92 8.11
N TRP A 320 -3.88 -5.02 7.16
CA TRP A 320 -4.75 -5.20 5.99
C TRP A 320 -3.88 -5.14 4.74
N VAL A 321 -3.98 -6.17 3.90
CA VAL A 321 -3.15 -6.34 2.71
C VAL A 321 -4.00 -6.14 1.47
N ASN A 322 -3.63 -5.17 0.65
CA ASN A 322 -4.34 -4.87 -0.58
C ASN A 322 -4.09 -5.92 -1.67
N SER A 323 -5.16 -6.33 -2.34
CA SER A 323 -5.14 -7.36 -3.40
C SER A 323 -5.10 -6.80 -4.82
N THR A 324 -5.39 -5.50 -5.00
CA THR A 324 -5.53 -4.86 -6.31
C THR A 324 -4.28 -4.09 -6.72
N GLY A 325 -4.15 -3.83 -7.99
CA GLY A 325 -3.03 -3.08 -8.57
C GLY A 325 -2.05 -3.95 -9.34
N ASN A 326 -1.26 -3.32 -10.18
CA ASN A 326 -0.31 -3.98 -11.06
C ASN A 326 0.98 -3.17 -11.24
N ALA A 327 1.99 -3.77 -11.86
CA ALA A 327 3.31 -3.16 -12.05
C ALA A 327 3.29 -1.87 -12.88
N GLY A 328 2.28 -1.66 -13.73
CA GLY A 328 2.12 -0.41 -14.50
C GLY A 328 1.90 0.82 -13.62
N MET A 329 1.41 0.62 -12.38
CA MET A 329 1.22 1.72 -11.41
C MET A 329 2.54 2.26 -10.83
N ALA A 330 3.69 1.64 -11.14
CA ALA A 330 5.00 2.14 -10.76
C ALA A 330 5.40 3.33 -11.65
N THR A 331 4.60 4.38 -11.65
CA THR A 331 4.75 5.63 -12.40
C THR A 331 4.71 6.84 -11.47
N ALA A 332 5.36 7.94 -11.88
CA ALA A 332 5.36 9.17 -11.11
C ALA A 332 3.93 9.74 -10.97
N GLY A 333 3.57 10.15 -9.76
CA GLY A 333 2.24 10.73 -9.46
C GLY A 333 1.20 9.72 -8.97
N SER A 334 1.44 8.41 -9.05
CA SER A 334 0.53 7.38 -8.52
C SER A 334 0.26 7.56 -7.02
N GLY A 335 1.27 7.88 -6.22
CA GLY A 335 1.13 8.21 -4.79
C GLY A 335 0.32 9.48 -4.56
N ASP A 336 0.51 10.52 -5.41
CA ASP A 336 -0.23 11.78 -5.30
C ASP A 336 -1.75 11.55 -5.50
N VAL A 337 -2.11 10.68 -6.45
CA VAL A 337 -3.51 10.23 -6.66
C VAL A 337 -4.05 9.57 -5.40
N LEU A 338 -3.31 8.62 -4.82
CA LEU A 338 -3.73 7.92 -3.61
C LEU A 338 -3.95 8.90 -2.44
N THR A 339 -3.08 9.88 -2.26
CA THR A 339 -3.22 10.92 -1.23
C THR A 339 -4.54 11.68 -1.39
N GLY A 340 -4.89 12.06 -2.61
CA GLY A 340 -6.17 12.71 -2.92
C GLY A 340 -7.38 11.83 -2.58
N MET A 341 -7.33 10.56 -2.97
CA MET A 341 -8.39 9.59 -2.68
C MET A 341 -8.61 9.41 -1.18
N LEU A 342 -7.53 9.20 -0.42
CA LEU A 342 -7.60 9.02 1.03
C LEU A 342 -8.14 10.27 1.74
N THR A 343 -7.67 11.46 1.34
CA THR A 343 -8.15 12.73 1.90
C THR A 343 -9.64 12.94 1.62
N SER A 344 -10.09 12.59 0.41
CA SER A 344 -11.51 12.64 0.03
C SER A 344 -12.37 11.71 0.89
N LEU A 345 -11.94 10.47 1.10
CA LEU A 345 -12.68 9.50 1.92
C LEU A 345 -12.77 9.95 3.38
N LEU A 346 -11.66 10.43 3.96
CA LEU A 346 -11.68 11.00 5.30
C LEU A 346 -12.64 12.20 5.40
N ALA A 347 -12.62 13.11 4.43
CA ALA A 347 -13.51 14.27 4.42
C ALA A 347 -14.98 13.89 4.31
N GLN A 348 -15.31 12.78 3.67
CA GLN A 348 -16.65 12.21 3.58
C GLN A 348 -17.10 11.50 4.86
N GLY A 349 -16.27 11.48 5.93
CA GLY A 349 -16.61 10.91 7.23
C GLY A 349 -16.31 9.40 7.38
N TYR A 350 -15.56 8.79 6.46
CA TYR A 350 -15.06 7.44 6.70
C TYR A 350 -14.06 7.43 7.87
N SER A 351 -14.12 6.41 8.72
CA SER A 351 -13.05 6.20 9.69
C SER A 351 -11.72 5.97 8.99
N ALA A 352 -10.61 6.32 9.62
CA ALA A 352 -9.30 6.26 9.01
C ALA A 352 -8.97 4.87 8.44
N ILE A 353 -9.31 3.78 9.17
CA ILE A 353 -9.08 2.42 8.67
C ILE A 353 -9.96 2.09 7.45
N LYS A 354 -11.23 2.49 7.43
CA LYS A 354 -12.11 2.28 6.28
C LYS A 354 -11.64 3.10 5.08
N ALA A 355 -11.24 4.35 5.31
CA ALA A 355 -10.68 5.21 4.26
C ALA A 355 -9.38 4.63 3.68
N ALA A 356 -8.48 4.12 4.53
CA ALA A 356 -7.23 3.50 4.10
C ALA A 356 -7.49 2.23 3.26
N CYS A 357 -8.29 1.29 3.78
CA CYS A 357 -8.57 0.03 3.09
C CYS A 357 -9.33 0.25 1.76
N LEU A 358 -10.41 1.03 1.78
CA LEU A 358 -11.19 1.33 0.58
C LEU A 358 -10.36 2.14 -0.42
N GLY A 359 -9.59 3.13 0.04
CA GLY A 359 -8.78 3.99 -0.81
C GLY A 359 -7.70 3.23 -1.57
N VAL A 360 -6.94 2.34 -0.90
CA VAL A 360 -5.92 1.54 -1.59
C VAL A 360 -6.54 0.52 -2.53
N TYR A 361 -7.67 -0.08 -2.14
CA TYR A 361 -8.37 -1.04 -2.99
C TYR A 361 -8.87 -0.38 -4.29
N LEU A 362 -9.55 0.75 -4.18
CA LEU A 362 -10.03 1.53 -5.33
C LEU A 362 -8.88 2.03 -6.21
N HIS A 363 -7.79 2.50 -5.60
CA HIS A 363 -6.62 2.96 -6.32
C HIS A 363 -6.00 1.84 -7.17
N GLY A 364 -5.82 0.65 -6.58
CA GLY A 364 -5.32 -0.52 -7.29
C GLY A 364 -6.29 -1.00 -8.37
N LEU A 365 -7.60 -1.06 -8.07
CA LEU A 365 -8.62 -1.47 -9.02
C LEU A 365 -8.64 -0.58 -10.27
N ARG A 366 -8.54 0.75 -10.11
CA ARG A 366 -8.41 1.69 -11.23
C ARG A 366 -7.14 1.46 -12.03
N GLY A 367 -6.04 1.12 -11.35
CA GLY A 367 -4.80 0.70 -12.02
C GLY A 367 -4.98 -0.55 -12.86
N ASP A 368 -5.73 -1.53 -12.38
CA ASP A 368 -6.02 -2.77 -13.11
C ASP A 368 -6.93 -2.52 -14.32
N GLU A 369 -7.92 -1.65 -14.17
CA GLU A 369 -8.79 -1.21 -15.27
C GLU A 369 -8.00 -0.43 -16.33
N ALA A 370 -7.14 0.50 -15.91
CA ALA A 370 -6.30 1.26 -16.80
C ALA A 370 -5.30 0.37 -17.55
N ALA A 371 -4.69 -0.62 -16.86
CA ALA A 371 -3.76 -1.55 -17.48
C ALA A 371 -4.44 -2.45 -18.53
N LYS A 372 -5.71 -2.85 -18.31
CA LYS A 372 -6.50 -3.58 -19.30
C LYS A 372 -6.76 -2.75 -20.56
N LYS A 373 -6.99 -1.44 -20.40
CA LYS A 373 -7.31 -0.54 -21.49
C LYS A 373 -6.07 -0.06 -22.25
N GLU A 374 -5.04 0.39 -21.55
CA GLU A 374 -3.87 1.07 -22.12
C GLU A 374 -2.63 0.17 -22.21
N GLY A 375 -2.59 -0.93 -21.45
CA GLY A 375 -1.40 -1.75 -21.21
C GLY A 375 -0.53 -1.18 -20.08
N MET A 376 0.11 -2.05 -19.30
CA MET A 376 0.91 -1.67 -18.12
C MET A 376 2.03 -0.67 -18.44
N SER A 377 2.68 -0.79 -19.61
CA SER A 377 3.82 0.05 -19.99
C SER A 377 3.44 1.48 -20.38
N ARG A 378 2.16 1.75 -20.63
CA ARG A 378 1.67 3.08 -21.06
C ARG A 378 0.86 3.79 -19.99
N LEU A 379 0.63 3.13 -18.87
CA LEU A 379 -0.15 3.67 -17.76
C LEU A 379 0.55 4.89 -17.15
N ILE A 380 -0.19 5.97 -16.98
CA ILE A 380 0.25 7.18 -16.30
C ILE A 380 -0.67 7.48 -15.12
N ALA A 381 -0.20 8.27 -14.14
CA ALA A 381 -0.96 8.54 -12.91
C ALA A 381 -2.36 9.14 -13.15
N ARG A 382 -2.56 9.89 -14.23
CA ARG A 382 -3.87 10.45 -14.57
C ARG A 382 -4.92 9.37 -14.88
N ASP A 383 -4.52 8.21 -15.35
CA ASP A 383 -5.42 7.10 -15.65
C ASP A 383 -6.01 6.46 -14.38
N LEU A 384 -5.41 6.75 -13.22
CA LEU A 384 -5.86 6.29 -11.90
C LEU A 384 -6.91 7.22 -11.27
N CYS A 385 -7.20 8.37 -11.88
CA CYS A 385 -8.13 9.39 -11.35
C CYS A 385 -9.61 9.12 -11.66
#